data_17e83dcb3b3cbc71ca01b952652563c4
#
_entry.id   17e83dcb3b3cbc71ca01b952652563c4
#
_cell.length_a   1.000
_cell.length_b   1.000
_cell.length_c   1.000
_cell.angle_alpha   90.00
_cell.angle_beta   90.00
_cell.angle_gamma   90.00
#
_symmetry.space_group_name_H-M   'P 1'
#
loop_
_entity.id
_entity.type
_entity.pdbx_description
1 polymer ?
#
loop_
_entity_poly.entity_id
_entity_poly.type
_entity_poly.pdbx_seq_one_letter_code
_entity_poly.pdbx_strand_id
1 'polypeptide(L)'
;MKQINNKTRILIVGLGLIGGSYAKALTKKGYKVRAITLDSSDIEYAIDKGFLEDGTTAVTKEYLAWADVIVFSLYPHTFIEWLKKYGSMIKKGTLCTDVTGVKSCILSDAQALMPEGVEFIAAHPMAGRERSGVRHSDESVFHGANYIVVPTEKNS
;
A
#
# COMPACT_ATOMS: atom_id res chain seq x y z
N MET A 1 10.09 -13.39 -9.30
CA MET A 1 8.87 -12.74 -8.75
C MET A 1 8.40 -13.49 -7.51
N LYS A 2 8.04 -12.74 -6.48
CA LYS A 2 7.49 -13.32 -5.26
C LYS A 2 6.10 -13.92 -5.54
N GLN A 3 5.88 -15.17 -5.20
CA GLN A 3 4.56 -15.77 -5.33
C GLN A 3 3.61 -15.26 -4.25
N ILE A 4 2.48 -14.71 -4.68
CA ILE A 4 1.41 -14.27 -3.79
C ILE A 4 0.48 -15.44 -3.54
N ASN A 5 0.26 -15.76 -2.28
CA ASN A 5 -0.64 -16.83 -1.83
C ASN A 5 -1.36 -16.41 -0.54
N ASN A 6 -2.21 -17.28 -0.01
CA ASN A 6 -3.03 -16.97 1.18
C ASN A 6 -2.22 -16.70 2.47
N LYS A 7 -0.91 -16.94 2.47
CA LYS A 7 -0.01 -16.62 3.59
C LYS A 7 0.71 -15.29 3.43
N THR A 8 0.55 -14.63 2.29
CA THR A 8 1.17 -13.33 2.01
C THR A 8 0.68 -12.27 2.97
N ARG A 9 1.61 -11.57 3.60
CA ARG A 9 1.35 -10.51 4.57
C ARG A 9 1.41 -9.16 3.87
N ILE A 10 0.34 -8.39 3.98
CA ILE A 10 0.18 -7.14 3.23
C ILE A 10 0.15 -5.97 4.21
N LEU A 11 1.02 -5.01 3.98
CA LEU A 11 1.08 -3.75 4.72
C LEU A 11 0.60 -2.62 3.82
N ILE A 12 -0.37 -1.86 4.29
CA ILE A 12 -0.86 -0.67 3.62
C ILE A 12 -0.28 0.56 4.32
N VAL A 13 0.40 1.40 3.56
CA VAL A 13 0.90 2.69 4.03
C VAL A 13 -0.04 3.78 3.52
N GLY A 14 -0.74 4.41 4.45
CA GLY A 14 -1.79 5.38 4.16
C GLY A 14 -3.20 4.76 4.19
N LEU A 15 -3.91 4.95 5.28
CA LEU A 15 -5.23 4.36 5.49
C LEU A 15 -6.32 5.41 5.26
N GLY A 16 -6.45 5.84 3.98
CA GLY A 16 -7.52 6.70 3.52
C GLY A 16 -8.64 5.93 2.82
N LEU A 17 -9.30 6.57 1.86
CA LEU A 17 -10.37 5.93 1.08
C LEU A 17 -9.85 4.70 0.31
N ILE A 18 -8.80 4.87 -0.47
CA ILE A 18 -8.26 3.78 -1.31
C ILE A 18 -7.53 2.75 -0.47
N GLY A 19 -6.68 3.17 0.46
CA GLY A 19 -5.98 2.25 1.37
C GLY A 19 -6.95 1.42 2.21
N GLY A 20 -7.99 2.04 2.75
CA GLY A 20 -9.04 1.35 3.47
C GLY A 20 -9.85 0.38 2.59
N SER A 21 -10.12 0.76 1.36
CA SER A 21 -10.80 -0.10 0.39
C SER A 21 -9.96 -1.32 0.01
N TYR A 22 -8.63 -1.16 -0.16
CA TYR A 22 -7.70 -2.28 -0.29
C TYR A 22 -7.72 -3.20 0.92
N ALA A 23 -7.66 -2.61 2.13
CA ALA A 23 -7.68 -3.40 3.37
C ALA A 23 -8.95 -4.26 3.46
N LYS A 24 -10.10 -3.69 3.15
CA LYS A 24 -11.39 -4.42 3.13
C LYS A 24 -11.40 -5.55 2.10
N ALA A 25 -10.99 -5.24 0.86
CA ALA A 25 -10.99 -6.22 -0.22
C ALA A 25 -10.03 -7.39 0.07
N LEU A 26 -8.83 -7.10 0.55
CA LEU A 26 -7.82 -8.10 0.83
C LEU A 26 -8.15 -8.95 2.07
N THR A 27 -8.68 -8.34 3.11
CA THR A 27 -9.16 -9.08 4.30
C THR A 27 -10.30 -10.02 3.95
N LYS A 28 -11.23 -9.59 3.10
CA LYS A 28 -12.33 -10.42 2.60
C LYS A 28 -11.82 -11.63 1.82
N LYS A 29 -10.68 -11.51 1.15
CA LYS A 29 -10.01 -12.60 0.42
C LYS A 29 -9.16 -13.51 1.32
N GLY A 30 -9.08 -13.23 2.62
CA GLY A 30 -8.37 -14.05 3.60
C GLY A 30 -6.90 -13.66 3.85
N TYR A 31 -6.43 -12.54 3.30
CA TYR A 31 -5.09 -12.04 3.59
C TYR A 31 -5.00 -11.42 4.98
N LYS A 32 -3.80 -11.49 5.58
CA LYS A 32 -3.46 -10.71 6.77
C LYS A 32 -3.04 -9.32 6.34
N VAL A 33 -3.73 -8.30 6.83
CA VAL A 33 -3.51 -6.91 6.46
C VAL A 33 -3.20 -6.08 7.69
N ARG A 34 -2.12 -5.31 7.63
CA ARG A 34 -1.75 -4.29 8.61
C ARG A 34 -1.64 -2.94 7.92
N ALA A 35 -1.60 -1.87 8.69
CA ALA A 35 -1.46 -0.52 8.15
C ALA A 35 -0.51 0.35 8.97
N ILE A 36 0.13 1.29 8.28
CA ILE A 36 0.81 2.44 8.86
C ILE A 36 0.04 3.67 8.38
N THR A 37 -0.41 4.50 9.30
CA THR A 37 -1.10 5.76 9.00
C THR A 37 -0.88 6.77 10.12
N LEU A 38 -1.17 8.05 9.87
CA LEU A 38 -0.88 9.12 10.82
C LEU A 38 -1.89 9.22 11.97
N ASP A 39 -3.12 8.80 11.74
CA ASP A 39 -4.21 8.93 12.71
C ASP A 39 -4.54 7.56 13.34
N SER A 40 -4.28 7.44 14.64
CA SER A 40 -4.57 6.22 15.38
C SER A 40 -6.06 5.87 15.43
N SER A 41 -6.95 6.86 15.32
CA SER A 41 -8.39 6.63 15.30
C SER A 41 -8.84 5.88 14.05
N ASP A 42 -8.16 6.06 12.92
CA ASP A 42 -8.41 5.31 11.70
C ASP A 42 -8.01 3.84 11.85
N ILE A 43 -6.92 3.59 12.56
CA ILE A 43 -6.47 2.23 12.88
C ILE A 43 -7.49 1.52 13.78
N GLU A 44 -7.89 2.18 14.87
CA GLU A 44 -8.89 1.65 15.81
C GLU A 44 -10.20 1.32 15.11
N TYR A 45 -10.67 2.23 14.25
CA TYR A 45 -11.87 2.02 13.45
C TYR A 45 -11.74 0.78 12.54
N ALA A 46 -10.63 0.64 11.85
CA ALA A 46 -10.41 -0.47 10.91
C ALA A 46 -10.28 -1.82 11.63
N ILE A 47 -9.64 -1.85 12.78
CA ILE A 47 -9.55 -3.06 13.63
C ILE A 47 -10.93 -3.43 14.16
N ASP A 48 -11.67 -2.46 14.68
CA ASP A 48 -13.03 -2.67 15.22
C ASP A 48 -13.99 -3.21 14.15
N LYS A 49 -13.89 -2.70 12.93
CA LYS A 49 -14.68 -3.17 11.79
C LYS A 49 -14.17 -4.46 11.14
N GLY A 50 -13.04 -5.00 11.60
CA GLY A 50 -12.55 -6.31 11.20
C GLY A 50 -11.79 -6.37 9.87
N PHE A 51 -11.29 -5.25 9.36
CA PHE A 51 -10.51 -5.23 8.12
C PHE A 51 -9.03 -4.83 8.29
N LEU A 52 -8.54 -4.79 9.52
CA LEU A 52 -7.13 -4.77 9.85
C LEU A 52 -6.84 -5.75 10.99
N GLU A 53 -5.75 -6.49 10.88
CA GLU A 53 -5.21 -7.29 11.97
C GLU A 53 -4.58 -6.41 13.04
N ASP A 54 -3.82 -5.39 12.61
CA ASP A 54 -3.06 -4.48 13.45
C ASP A 54 -2.71 -3.21 12.68
N GLY A 55 -2.24 -2.18 13.37
CA GLY A 55 -1.78 -0.95 12.75
C GLY A 55 -0.90 -0.13 13.69
N THR A 56 -0.17 0.82 13.13
CA THR A 56 0.72 1.71 13.88
C THR A 56 0.81 3.08 13.22
N THR A 57 1.09 4.10 14.04
CA THR A 57 1.42 5.45 13.55
C THR A 57 2.94 5.63 13.36
N ALA A 58 3.75 4.73 13.91
CA ALA A 58 5.20 4.79 13.83
C ALA A 58 5.73 3.88 12.72
N VAL A 59 6.71 4.36 11.96
CA VAL A 59 7.43 3.54 10.99
C VAL A 59 8.68 2.98 11.65
N THR A 60 8.70 1.67 11.82
CA THR A 60 9.85 0.96 12.38
C THR A 60 10.33 -0.11 11.41
N LYS A 61 11.62 -0.46 11.50
CA LYS A 61 12.21 -1.51 10.68
C LYS A 61 11.54 -2.87 10.92
N GLU A 62 11.20 -3.16 12.17
CA GLU A 62 10.53 -4.40 12.58
C GLU A 62 9.14 -4.50 11.97
N TYR A 63 8.40 -3.39 11.96
CA TYR A 63 7.05 -3.36 11.41
C TYR A 63 7.06 -3.54 9.89
N LEU A 64 8.00 -2.90 9.21
CA LEU A 64 8.19 -3.08 7.76
C LEU A 64 8.65 -4.50 7.41
N ALA A 65 9.48 -5.11 8.27
CA ALA A 65 9.99 -6.47 8.04
C ALA A 65 8.89 -7.55 8.10
N TRP A 66 7.77 -7.27 8.73
CA TRP A 66 6.63 -8.19 8.74
C TRP A 66 6.03 -8.38 7.34
N ALA A 67 6.03 -7.35 6.51
CA ALA A 67 5.33 -7.33 5.24
C ALA A 67 6.06 -8.12 4.13
N ASP A 68 5.30 -8.86 3.37
CA ASP A 68 5.74 -9.43 2.10
C ASP A 68 5.44 -8.49 0.93
N VAL A 69 4.33 -7.76 1.03
CA VAL A 69 3.89 -6.76 0.06
C VAL A 69 3.56 -5.47 0.79
N ILE A 70 4.01 -4.34 0.26
CA ILE A 70 3.64 -3.01 0.75
C ILE A 70 2.87 -2.26 -0.33
N VAL A 71 1.68 -1.80 0.01
CA VAL A 71 0.84 -0.96 -0.86
C VAL A 71 0.89 0.47 -0.34
N PHE A 72 1.46 1.38 -1.13
CA PHE A 72 1.51 2.80 -0.81
C PHE A 72 0.26 3.50 -1.33
N SER A 73 -0.59 3.91 -0.41
CA SER A 73 -1.82 4.67 -0.69
C SER A 73 -1.68 6.10 -0.19
N LEU A 74 -0.71 6.80 -0.76
CA LEU A 74 -0.33 8.17 -0.41
C LEU A 74 -0.45 9.07 -1.63
N TYR A 75 -0.57 10.38 -1.39
CA TYR A 75 -0.41 11.36 -2.48
C TYR A 75 1.01 11.29 -3.05
N PRO A 76 1.22 11.63 -4.34
CA PRO A 76 2.52 11.45 -5.01
C PRO A 76 3.70 12.07 -4.26
N HIS A 77 3.58 13.32 -3.85
CA HIS A 77 4.64 14.01 -3.11
C HIS A 77 4.91 13.35 -1.75
N THR A 78 3.87 13.02 -1.00
CA THR A 78 3.97 12.34 0.29
C THR A 78 4.63 10.97 0.15
N PHE A 79 4.32 10.24 -0.91
CA PHE A 79 4.92 8.95 -1.20
C PHE A 79 6.44 9.06 -1.40
N ILE A 80 6.89 10.00 -2.22
CA ILE A 80 8.32 10.22 -2.45
C ILE A 80 9.03 10.66 -1.17
N GLU A 81 8.45 11.57 -0.40
CA GLU A 81 9.02 11.99 0.89
C GLU A 81 9.09 10.83 1.90
N TRP A 82 8.08 9.97 1.91
CA TRP A 82 8.10 8.76 2.73
C TRP A 82 9.26 7.83 2.34
N LEU A 83 9.45 7.60 1.06
CA LEU A 83 10.55 6.77 0.55
C LEU A 83 11.93 7.35 0.87
N LYS A 84 12.10 8.66 0.76
CA LYS A 84 13.34 9.34 1.14
C LYS A 84 13.67 9.11 2.61
N LYS A 85 12.65 9.14 3.48
CA LYS A 85 12.84 9.01 4.93
C LYS A 85 12.96 7.56 5.39
N TYR A 86 12.18 6.66 4.84
CA TYR A 86 12.02 5.29 5.34
C TYR A 86 12.34 4.19 4.33
N GLY A 87 12.51 4.52 3.06
CA GLY A 87 12.66 3.53 1.99
C GLY A 87 13.80 2.54 2.23
N SER A 88 14.92 3.01 2.78
CA SER A 88 16.08 2.15 3.10
C SER A 88 15.80 1.11 4.19
N MET A 89 14.71 1.26 4.93
CA MET A 89 14.31 0.31 5.98
C MET A 89 13.49 -0.88 5.44
N ILE A 90 13.07 -0.82 4.18
CA ILE A 90 12.31 -1.92 3.57
C ILE A 90 13.24 -3.11 3.35
N LYS A 91 12.83 -4.29 3.81
CA LYS A 91 13.66 -5.47 3.73
C LYS A 91 13.75 -6.00 2.29
N LYS A 92 14.88 -6.61 1.96
CA LYS A 92 15.09 -7.34 0.71
C LYS A 92 14.03 -8.42 0.50
N GLY A 93 13.53 -8.54 -0.72
CA GLY A 93 12.49 -9.50 -1.09
C GLY A 93 11.07 -8.97 -0.94
N THR A 94 10.87 -7.77 -0.44
CA THR A 94 9.56 -7.12 -0.39
C THR A 94 9.13 -6.66 -1.78
N LEU A 95 7.87 -6.88 -2.12
CA LEU A 95 7.23 -6.30 -3.29
C LEU A 95 6.49 -5.02 -2.87
N CYS A 96 6.80 -3.91 -3.51
CA CYS A 96 6.14 -2.63 -3.28
C CYS A 96 5.28 -2.23 -4.49
N THR A 97 4.14 -1.66 -4.24
CA THR A 97 3.28 -1.06 -5.26
C THR A 97 2.62 0.22 -4.71
N ASP A 98 2.10 1.04 -5.60
CA ASP A 98 1.40 2.26 -5.24
C ASP A 98 0.03 2.34 -5.92
N VAL A 99 -0.71 3.40 -5.61
CA VAL A 99 -2.07 3.63 -6.16
C VAL A 99 -2.19 5.00 -6.85
N THR A 100 -1.10 5.72 -7.02
CA THR A 100 -1.14 7.09 -7.54
C THR A 100 -1.56 7.14 -9.00
N GLY A 101 -2.37 8.15 -9.36
CA GLY A 101 -2.80 8.36 -10.75
C GLY A 101 -1.75 8.97 -11.67
N VAL A 102 -0.77 9.68 -11.11
CA VAL A 102 0.25 10.43 -11.88
C VAL A 102 1.57 9.68 -11.84
N LYS A 103 1.81 8.83 -12.84
CA LYS A 103 2.99 7.96 -12.90
C LYS A 103 4.25 8.66 -13.41
N SER A 104 4.12 9.61 -14.33
CA SER A 104 5.26 10.29 -14.95
C SER A 104 6.12 11.06 -13.94
N CYS A 105 5.53 11.58 -12.88
CA CYS A 105 6.27 12.36 -11.88
C CYS A 105 6.87 11.54 -10.75
N ILE A 106 6.46 10.29 -10.56
CA ILE A 106 6.90 9.48 -9.41
C ILE A 106 7.65 8.20 -9.77
N LEU A 107 7.43 7.65 -10.96
CA LEU A 107 7.94 6.31 -11.31
C LEU A 107 9.47 6.24 -11.21
N SER A 108 10.16 7.20 -11.84
CA SER A 108 11.63 7.25 -11.83
C SER A 108 12.18 7.47 -10.41
N ASP A 109 11.60 8.41 -9.67
CA ASP A 109 12.05 8.73 -8.32
C ASP A 109 11.78 7.58 -7.35
N ALA A 110 10.62 6.95 -7.43
CA ALA A 110 10.29 5.80 -6.62
C ALA A 110 11.23 4.62 -6.90
N GLN A 111 11.49 4.30 -8.15
CA GLN A 111 12.43 3.25 -8.54
C GLN A 111 13.85 3.53 -8.01
N ALA A 112 14.30 4.78 -8.08
CA ALA A 112 15.62 5.17 -7.60
C ALA A 112 15.75 5.08 -6.07
N LEU A 113 14.66 5.26 -5.34
CA LEU A 113 14.63 5.23 -3.87
C LEU A 113 14.41 3.84 -3.28
N MET A 114 14.05 2.85 -4.09
CA MET A 114 13.91 1.47 -3.63
C MET A 114 15.29 0.87 -3.34
N PRO A 115 15.45 0.22 -2.17
CA PRO A 115 16.71 -0.44 -1.88
C PRO A 115 16.93 -1.67 -2.75
N GLU A 116 18.18 -2.12 -2.81
CA GLU A 116 18.53 -3.33 -3.54
C GLU A 116 17.71 -4.54 -3.07
N GLY A 117 17.18 -5.31 -4.03
CA GLY A 117 16.39 -6.50 -3.75
C GLY A 117 14.94 -6.23 -3.37
N VAL A 118 14.49 -4.97 -3.42
CA VAL A 118 13.08 -4.60 -3.31
C VAL A 118 12.52 -4.31 -4.70
N GLU A 119 11.47 -5.01 -5.07
CA GLU A 119 10.80 -4.79 -6.35
C GLU A 119 9.70 -3.75 -6.19
N PHE A 120 9.62 -2.79 -7.11
CA PHE A 120 8.55 -1.82 -7.18
C PHE A 120 7.81 -1.91 -8.51
N ILE A 121 6.51 -2.13 -8.46
CA ILE A 121 5.62 -2.14 -9.62
C ILE A 121 4.60 -1.01 -9.44
N ALA A 122 4.67 -0.01 -10.29
CA ALA A 122 3.73 1.09 -10.26
C ALA A 122 2.35 0.64 -10.74
N ALA A 123 1.32 1.03 -10.03
CA ALA A 123 -0.05 0.68 -10.37
C ALA A 123 -1.01 1.84 -10.09
N HIS A 124 -2.16 1.82 -10.77
CA HIS A 124 -3.23 2.77 -10.53
C HIS A 124 -4.59 2.08 -10.73
N PRO A 125 -5.31 1.79 -9.65
CA PRO A 125 -6.71 1.42 -9.78
C PRO A 125 -7.50 2.66 -10.19
N MET A 126 -8.17 2.60 -11.32
CA MET A 126 -9.06 3.68 -11.78
C MET A 126 -10.36 3.60 -11.00
N ALA A 127 -10.26 3.81 -9.71
CA ALA A 127 -11.34 3.67 -8.75
C ALA A 127 -11.29 4.82 -7.74
N GLY A 128 -12.44 5.15 -7.20
CA GLY A 128 -12.53 6.19 -6.18
C GLY A 128 -13.97 6.62 -5.93
N ARG A 129 -14.10 7.53 -4.99
CA ARG A 129 -15.37 8.19 -4.63
C ARG A 129 -15.10 9.67 -4.41
N GLU A 130 -16.16 10.49 -4.46
CA GLU A 130 -16.09 11.92 -4.15
C GLU A 130 -15.88 12.20 -2.64
N ARG A 131 -15.72 11.16 -1.82
CA ARG A 131 -15.49 11.25 -0.37
C ARG A 131 -14.06 10.81 -0.03
N SER A 132 -13.56 11.27 1.10
CA SER A 132 -12.23 10.91 1.60
C SER A 132 -12.32 10.21 2.96
N GLY A 133 -11.21 9.56 3.36
CA GLY A 133 -11.04 8.92 4.64
C GLY A 133 -11.47 7.46 4.68
N VAL A 134 -10.93 6.72 5.65
CA VAL A 134 -11.14 5.28 5.83
C VAL A 134 -12.60 4.93 6.12
N ARG A 135 -13.33 5.82 6.77
CA ARG A 135 -14.74 5.60 7.12
C ARG A 135 -15.66 5.53 5.89
N HIS A 136 -15.24 6.09 4.78
CA HIS A 136 -15.94 6.04 3.49
C HIS A 136 -15.38 4.99 2.55
N SER A 137 -14.38 4.22 2.99
CA SER A 137 -13.78 3.14 2.21
C SER A 137 -14.79 2.00 1.96
N ASP A 138 -14.67 1.39 0.80
CA ASP A 138 -15.54 0.29 0.37
C ASP A 138 -14.81 -0.51 -0.71
N GLU A 139 -14.75 -1.83 -0.55
CA GLU A 139 -14.14 -2.69 -1.56
C GLU A 139 -14.87 -2.65 -2.91
N SER A 140 -16.13 -2.27 -2.94
CA SER A 140 -16.90 -2.15 -4.18
C SER A 140 -16.40 -1.07 -5.13
N VAL A 141 -15.55 -0.14 -4.67
CA VAL A 141 -14.94 0.87 -5.55
C VAL A 141 -14.09 0.26 -6.65
N PHE A 142 -13.61 -0.98 -6.46
CA PHE A 142 -12.82 -1.70 -7.46
C PHE A 142 -13.67 -2.49 -8.45
N HIS A 143 -14.96 -2.66 -8.21
CA HIS A 143 -15.83 -3.43 -9.08
C HIS A 143 -16.01 -2.73 -10.44
N GLY A 144 -15.64 -3.41 -11.51
CA GLY A 144 -15.70 -2.88 -12.87
C GLY A 144 -14.65 -1.78 -13.17
N ALA A 145 -13.78 -1.45 -12.22
CA ALA A 145 -12.73 -0.47 -12.43
C ALA A 145 -11.55 -1.07 -13.21
N ASN A 146 -10.96 -0.26 -14.09
CA ASN A 146 -9.71 -0.62 -14.74
C ASN A 146 -8.56 -0.53 -13.74
N TYR A 147 -7.64 -1.46 -13.84
CA TYR A 147 -6.42 -1.48 -13.03
C TYR A 147 -5.21 -1.36 -13.96
N ILE A 148 -4.53 -0.22 -13.89
CA ILE A 148 -3.37 0.07 -14.72
C ILE A 148 -2.12 -0.36 -13.98
N VAL A 149 -1.31 -1.20 -14.61
CA VAL A 149 0.02 -1.59 -14.11
C VAL A 149 1.06 -1.04 -15.09
N VAL A 150 2.09 -0.40 -14.56
CA VAL A 150 3.16 0.20 -15.35
C VAL A 150 4.46 -0.53 -15.03
N PRO A 151 4.75 -1.64 -15.73
CA PRO A 151 6.01 -2.34 -15.53
C PRO A 151 7.19 -1.54 -16.09
N THR A 152 8.36 -1.79 -15.54
CA THR A 152 9.63 -1.26 -16.02
C THR A 152 10.59 -2.41 -16.33
N GLU A 153 11.72 -2.12 -16.96
CA GLU A 153 12.78 -3.10 -17.20
C GLU A 153 13.36 -3.71 -15.90
N LYS A 154 13.10 -3.06 -14.75
CA LYS A 154 13.53 -3.55 -13.44
C LYS A 154 12.56 -4.56 -12.82
N ASN A 155 11.43 -4.81 -13.45
CA ASN A 155 10.44 -5.77 -12.96
C ASN A 155 10.69 -7.17 -13.54
N SER A 156 10.57 -8.17 -12.68
CA SER A 156 10.76 -9.58 -13.03
C SER A 156 9.47 -10.26 -13.50
#